data_15faaf325e1a197ff0bd34e5e087e067
#
_entry.id   15faaf325e1a197ff0bd34e5e087e067
#
_cell.length_a   1.000
_cell.length_b   1.000
_cell.length_c   1.000
_cell.angle_alpha   90.00
_cell.angle_beta   90.00
_cell.angle_gamma   90.00
#
_symmetry.space_group_name_H-M   'P 1'
#
loop_
_entity.id
_entity.type
_entity.pdbx_description
1 polymer ?
#
loop_
_entity_poly.entity_id
_entity_poly.type
_entity_poly.pdbx_seq_one_letter_code
_entity_poly.pdbx_strand_id
1 'polypeptide(L)'
;MKNDPEFHVIDNLGTYYAAFNVNSKLFEGKTVEQAIAMRKAFSLLIDRNYIIDTVGQTGQKIATSFVPEGMADGQGGIFKKNTDKYTFPDKDSIGYYPSEKSDECVEEARKLLESAGYKFTADGLLDSSTPINVTYLTNDGTGHIAIAESMQQDLGEVGIKMTIDTREWNVFLDERKQGHFDFAREGWLADFNDPINMLEMWATESGNNDCQFGR
;
A
#
# COMPACT_ATOMS: atom_id res chain seq x y z
N MET A 1 -18.52 24.05 -4.82
CA MET A 1 -17.77 23.89 -3.56
C MET A 1 -16.35 24.46 -3.66
N LYS A 2 -15.46 23.99 -4.56
CA LYS A 2 -14.06 24.50 -4.65
C LYS A 2 -13.91 26.02 -4.87
N ASN A 3 -14.94 26.72 -5.34
CA ASN A 3 -14.96 28.18 -5.55
C ASN A 3 -15.64 28.95 -4.42
N ASP A 4 -16.04 28.28 -3.35
CA ASP A 4 -16.62 28.92 -2.17
C ASP A 4 -15.49 29.52 -1.33
N PRO A 5 -15.54 30.82 -0.98
CA PRO A 5 -14.49 31.47 -0.17
C PRO A 5 -14.38 30.90 1.25
N GLU A 6 -15.38 30.14 1.72
CA GLU A 6 -15.35 29.45 3.01
C GLU A 6 -14.82 28.00 2.88
N PHE A 7 -14.54 27.53 1.65
CA PHE A 7 -13.98 26.20 1.44
C PHE A 7 -12.47 26.22 1.65
N HIS A 8 -12.00 25.54 2.66
CA HIS A 8 -10.58 25.37 2.98
C HIS A 8 -10.17 23.90 2.92
N VAL A 9 -9.03 23.63 2.29
CA VAL A 9 -8.36 22.33 2.35
C VAL A 9 -7.28 22.42 3.43
N ILE A 10 -7.36 21.53 4.42
CA ILE A 10 -6.39 21.45 5.52
C ILE A 10 -5.70 20.11 5.44
N ASP A 11 -4.38 20.10 5.41
CA ASP A 11 -3.57 18.89 5.42
C ASP A 11 -3.68 18.19 6.78
N ASN A 12 -3.93 16.90 6.77
CA ASN A 12 -3.91 16.03 7.95
C ASN A 12 -2.60 15.24 8.00
N LEU A 13 -2.07 15.05 9.21
CA LEU A 13 -0.94 14.15 9.44
C LEU A 13 -1.42 12.70 9.40
N GLY A 14 -1.43 12.13 8.23
CA GLY A 14 -1.88 10.75 8.04
C GLY A 14 -1.36 10.14 6.76
N THR A 15 -1.27 8.81 6.74
CA THR A 15 -0.89 8.04 5.56
C THR A 15 -1.85 6.90 5.38
N TYR A 16 -2.44 6.78 4.18
CA TYR A 16 -3.20 5.62 3.74
C TYR A 16 -2.34 4.75 2.84
N TYR A 17 -2.43 3.46 3.04
CA TYR A 17 -1.66 2.47 2.28
C TYR A 17 -2.40 1.14 2.23
N ALA A 18 -1.91 0.22 1.42
CA ALA A 18 -2.35 -1.16 1.43
C ALA A 18 -1.22 -2.03 2.00
N ALA A 19 -1.56 -2.97 2.86
CA ALA A 19 -0.60 -3.79 3.57
C ALA A 19 -0.89 -5.28 3.39
N PHE A 20 0.18 -6.08 3.29
CA PHE A 20 0.10 -7.54 3.30
C PHE A 20 0.13 -8.08 4.73
N ASN A 21 -0.67 -9.10 4.99
CA ASN A 21 -0.39 -10.00 6.10
C ASN A 21 0.81 -10.87 5.72
N VAL A 22 1.92 -10.73 6.45
CA VAL A 22 3.16 -11.46 6.14
C VAL A 22 3.04 -12.99 6.37
N ASN A 23 2.03 -13.41 7.13
CA ASN A 23 1.71 -14.80 7.41
C ASN A 23 0.57 -15.35 6.52
N SER A 24 0.13 -14.57 5.51
CA SER A 24 -0.90 -15.02 4.58
C SER A 24 -0.48 -16.28 3.82
N LYS A 25 -1.48 -17.12 3.51
CA LYS A 25 -1.33 -18.27 2.63
C LYS A 25 -0.83 -17.90 1.22
N LEU A 26 -0.95 -16.65 0.83
CA LEU A 26 -0.37 -16.12 -0.42
C LEU A 26 1.14 -16.39 -0.50
N PHE A 27 1.82 -16.43 0.65
CA PHE A 27 3.26 -16.65 0.75
C PHE A 27 3.63 -18.07 1.20
N GLU A 28 2.66 -18.97 1.32
CA GLU A 28 2.92 -20.36 1.74
C GLU A 28 3.89 -21.07 0.79
N GLY A 29 4.92 -21.70 1.34
CA GLY A 29 5.96 -22.38 0.58
C GLY A 29 6.95 -21.46 -0.15
N LYS A 30 6.88 -20.13 0.04
CA LYS A 30 7.84 -19.17 -0.51
C LYS A 30 8.99 -18.93 0.46
N THR A 31 10.18 -18.68 -0.08
CA THR A 31 11.28 -18.13 0.72
C THR A 31 10.99 -16.68 1.08
N VAL A 32 11.75 -16.13 2.02
CA VAL A 32 11.65 -14.71 2.40
C VAL A 32 11.87 -13.81 1.19
N GLU A 33 12.88 -14.11 0.36
CA GLU A 33 13.22 -13.36 -0.85
C GLU A 33 12.09 -13.42 -1.88
N GLN A 34 11.48 -14.60 -2.06
CA GLN A 34 10.33 -14.77 -2.95
C GLN A 34 9.11 -13.98 -2.48
N ALA A 35 8.81 -14.02 -1.19
CA ALA A 35 7.72 -13.24 -0.61
C ALA A 35 7.97 -11.72 -0.72
N ILE A 36 9.23 -11.26 -0.57
CA ILE A 36 9.62 -9.87 -0.81
C ILE A 36 9.41 -9.52 -2.29
N ALA A 37 9.86 -10.37 -3.22
CA ALA A 37 9.70 -10.15 -4.65
C ALA A 37 8.23 -10.02 -5.06
N MET A 38 7.35 -10.88 -4.50
CA MET A 38 5.91 -10.79 -4.73
C MET A 38 5.34 -9.45 -4.27
N ARG A 39 5.63 -9.00 -3.04
CA ARG A 39 5.14 -7.71 -2.54
C ARG A 39 5.65 -6.53 -3.36
N LYS A 40 6.91 -6.59 -3.79
CA LYS A 40 7.49 -5.60 -4.70
C LYS A 40 6.76 -5.56 -6.04
N ALA A 41 6.48 -6.71 -6.63
CA ALA A 41 5.75 -6.80 -7.89
C ALA A 41 4.38 -6.15 -7.78
N PHE A 42 3.62 -6.42 -6.72
CA PHE A 42 2.32 -5.77 -6.49
C PHE A 42 2.44 -4.24 -6.41
N SER A 43 3.46 -3.73 -5.71
CA SER A 43 3.67 -2.28 -5.62
C SER A 43 3.99 -1.63 -6.98
N LEU A 44 4.71 -2.33 -7.87
CA LEU A 44 5.05 -1.85 -9.20
C LEU A 44 3.84 -1.86 -10.15
N LEU A 45 2.87 -2.74 -9.91
CA LEU A 45 1.70 -2.90 -10.76
C LEU A 45 0.57 -1.90 -10.46
N ILE A 46 0.62 -1.18 -9.33
CA ILE A 46 -0.44 -0.27 -8.90
C ILE A 46 -0.09 1.17 -9.28
N ASP A 47 -0.98 1.82 -10.05
CA ASP A 47 -0.87 3.23 -10.42
C ASP A 47 -1.42 4.13 -9.31
N ARG A 48 -0.52 4.65 -8.49
CA ARG A 48 -0.88 5.54 -7.37
C ARG A 48 -1.25 6.95 -7.83
N ASN A 49 -0.70 7.43 -8.95
CA ASN A 49 -1.10 8.71 -9.51
C ASN A 49 -2.56 8.66 -9.97
N TYR A 50 -2.94 7.60 -10.69
CA TYR A 50 -4.33 7.42 -11.12
C TYR A 50 -5.29 7.38 -9.92
N ILE A 51 -4.91 6.67 -8.84
CA ILE A 51 -5.72 6.61 -7.61
C ILE A 51 -5.93 8.00 -7.03
N ILE A 52 -4.89 8.82 -6.94
CA ILE A 52 -4.99 10.18 -6.38
C ILE A 52 -5.79 11.12 -7.28
N ASP A 53 -5.49 11.13 -8.57
CA ASP A 53 -6.00 12.14 -9.50
C ASP A 53 -7.42 11.83 -9.95
N THR A 54 -7.76 10.54 -10.08
CA THR A 54 -9.04 10.11 -10.66
C THR A 54 -10.01 9.56 -9.63
N VAL A 55 -9.52 8.79 -8.65
CA VAL A 55 -10.37 8.15 -7.64
C VAL A 55 -10.51 9.03 -6.39
N GLY A 56 -9.41 9.44 -5.81
CA GLY A 56 -9.38 10.20 -4.56
C GLY A 56 -9.90 11.62 -4.71
N GLN A 57 -9.29 12.40 -5.58
CA GLN A 57 -9.64 13.79 -5.94
C GLN A 57 -9.78 14.78 -4.75
N THR A 58 -9.19 14.45 -3.61
CA THR A 58 -9.28 15.26 -2.38
C THR A 58 -7.98 16.00 -2.04
N GLY A 59 -7.01 16.01 -2.97
CA GLY A 59 -5.75 16.73 -2.83
C GLY A 59 -4.67 15.95 -2.06
N GLN A 60 -4.83 14.62 -1.93
CA GLN A 60 -3.80 13.77 -1.35
C GLN A 60 -2.50 13.87 -2.16
N LYS A 61 -1.39 13.61 -1.46
CA LYS A 61 -0.06 13.50 -2.05
C LYS A 61 0.39 12.05 -2.04
N ILE A 62 1.26 11.67 -2.97
CA ILE A 62 1.90 10.36 -2.95
C ILE A 62 2.72 10.23 -1.67
N ALA A 63 2.46 9.18 -0.91
CA ALA A 63 3.24 8.85 0.27
C ALA A 63 4.62 8.29 -0.13
N THR A 64 5.67 8.84 0.47
CA THR A 64 7.06 8.39 0.27
C THR A 64 7.57 7.59 1.47
N SER A 65 6.79 7.53 2.54
CA SER A 65 7.03 6.71 3.74
C SER A 65 5.74 6.63 4.57
N PHE A 66 5.74 5.85 5.65
CA PHE A 66 4.62 5.79 6.61
C PHE A 66 4.46 7.08 7.41
N VAL A 67 5.55 7.81 7.63
CA VAL A 67 5.49 9.12 8.30
C VAL A 67 5.11 10.19 7.26
N PRO A 68 4.00 10.92 7.43
CA PRO A 68 3.59 11.97 6.51
C PRO A 68 4.53 13.17 6.55
N GLU A 69 4.47 13.99 5.50
CA GLU A 69 5.16 15.28 5.49
C GLU A 69 4.59 16.22 6.57
N GLY A 70 5.45 17.07 7.11
CA GLY A 70 5.05 18.06 8.12
C GLY A 70 5.01 17.55 9.55
N MET A 71 5.26 16.26 9.79
CA MET A 71 5.35 15.71 11.14
C MET A 71 6.58 16.26 11.88
N ALA A 72 6.41 16.66 13.13
CA ALA A 72 7.47 17.24 13.95
C ALA A 72 8.57 16.24 14.27
N ASP A 73 9.80 16.72 14.50
CA ASP A 73 10.95 15.92 14.93
C ASP A 73 11.14 15.90 16.47
N GLY A 74 10.23 16.54 17.21
CA GLY A 74 10.34 16.69 18.67
C GLY A 74 11.39 17.72 19.13
N GLN A 75 12.10 18.37 18.20
CA GLN A 75 13.17 19.34 18.48
C GLN A 75 12.90 20.72 17.87
N GLY A 76 11.68 20.97 17.46
CA GLY A 76 11.24 22.23 16.82
C GLY A 76 11.42 22.28 15.31
N GLY A 77 11.74 21.14 14.68
CA GLY A 77 11.83 20.97 13.24
C GLY A 77 10.83 19.96 12.69
N ILE A 78 11.07 19.53 11.45
CA ILE A 78 10.28 18.54 10.71
C ILE A 78 11.08 17.25 10.59
N PHE A 79 10.44 16.11 10.89
CA PHE A 79 11.09 14.79 10.87
C PHE A 79 11.66 14.43 9.49
N LYS A 80 10.90 14.63 8.42
CA LYS A 80 11.35 14.36 7.04
C LYS A 80 12.19 15.50 6.46
N LYS A 81 13.21 15.93 7.19
CA LYS A 81 14.17 16.93 6.74
C LYS A 81 15.46 16.26 6.29
N ASN A 82 15.88 16.55 5.07
CA ASN A 82 17.14 16.07 4.54
C ASN A 82 18.34 16.62 5.36
N THR A 83 19.31 15.76 5.59
CA THR A 83 20.56 16.08 6.29
C THR A 83 21.74 15.60 5.47
N ASP A 84 22.96 15.95 5.88
CA ASP A 84 24.18 15.43 5.25
C ASP A 84 24.33 13.91 5.37
N LYS A 85 23.61 13.29 6.30
CA LYS A 85 23.67 11.85 6.55
C LYS A 85 22.55 11.05 5.92
N TYR A 86 21.41 11.67 5.64
CA TYR A 86 20.24 10.97 5.12
C TYR A 86 19.37 11.90 4.28
N THR A 87 19.01 11.43 3.10
CA THR A 87 18.04 12.08 2.21
C THR A 87 16.77 11.25 2.19
N PHE A 88 15.67 11.86 2.60
CA PHE A 88 14.36 11.24 2.47
C PHE A 88 13.96 11.15 1.00
N PRO A 89 13.37 10.03 0.56
CA PRO A 89 12.82 9.94 -0.78
C PRO A 89 11.74 11.01 -1.00
N ASP A 90 11.75 11.62 -2.15
CA ASP A 90 10.67 12.51 -2.62
C ASP A 90 9.65 11.74 -3.46
N LYS A 91 8.65 12.44 -3.98
CA LYS A 91 7.58 11.85 -4.82
C LYS A 91 8.10 11.23 -6.12
N ASP A 92 9.23 11.70 -6.63
CA ASP A 92 9.80 11.26 -7.90
C ASP A 92 10.77 10.10 -7.71
N SER A 93 11.59 10.13 -6.64
CA SER A 93 12.46 9.02 -6.26
C SER A 93 11.71 7.87 -5.59
N ILE A 94 10.60 8.15 -5.03
CA ILE A 94 9.67 7.32 -4.26
C ILE A 94 10.37 6.18 -3.56
N GLY A 95 10.55 6.29 -2.28
CA GLY A 95 11.37 5.46 -1.42
C GLY A 95 11.41 3.97 -1.72
N TYR A 96 10.38 3.45 -2.33
CA TYR A 96 10.30 2.04 -2.68
C TYR A 96 9.96 1.78 -4.14
N TYR A 97 8.99 2.53 -4.73
CA TYR A 97 8.49 2.24 -6.08
C TYR A 97 7.96 3.51 -6.75
N PRO A 98 7.98 3.58 -8.09
CA PRO A 98 7.41 4.70 -8.84
C PRO A 98 5.94 4.94 -8.47
N SER A 99 5.50 6.20 -8.53
CA SER A 99 4.09 6.56 -8.31
C SER A 99 3.21 6.21 -9.49
N GLU A 100 3.78 6.24 -10.69
CA GLU A 100 3.13 5.95 -11.96
C GLU A 100 3.51 4.54 -12.43
N LYS A 101 2.51 3.78 -12.86
CA LYS A 101 2.71 2.49 -13.49
C LYS A 101 3.15 2.69 -14.95
N SER A 102 4.37 2.27 -15.27
CA SER A 102 4.92 2.28 -16.63
C SER A 102 5.11 0.86 -17.17
N ASP A 103 5.36 0.73 -18.47
CA ASP A 103 5.71 -0.56 -19.08
C ASP A 103 6.94 -1.18 -18.42
N GLU A 104 7.91 -0.36 -18.01
CA GLU A 104 9.11 -0.82 -17.29
C GLU A 104 8.76 -1.38 -15.90
N CYS A 105 7.80 -0.77 -15.20
CA CYS A 105 7.29 -1.28 -13.92
C CYS A 105 6.62 -2.64 -14.09
N VAL A 106 5.82 -2.80 -15.14
CA VAL A 106 5.14 -4.07 -15.44
C VAL A 106 6.16 -5.16 -15.79
N GLU A 107 7.16 -4.84 -16.59
CA GLU A 107 8.23 -5.79 -16.96
C GLU A 107 9.05 -6.22 -15.73
N GLU A 108 9.41 -5.28 -14.86
CA GLU A 108 10.13 -5.59 -13.62
C GLU A 108 9.27 -6.41 -12.65
N ALA A 109 7.98 -6.11 -12.56
CA ALA A 109 7.04 -6.89 -11.75
C ALA A 109 6.96 -8.35 -12.23
N ARG A 110 6.92 -8.58 -13.55
CA ARG A 110 6.97 -9.94 -14.12
C ARG A 110 8.25 -10.69 -13.72
N LYS A 111 9.42 -10.07 -13.87
CA LYS A 111 10.70 -10.66 -13.46
C LYS A 111 10.73 -11.03 -11.97
N LEU A 112 10.20 -10.17 -11.13
CA LEU A 112 10.08 -10.43 -9.70
C LEU A 112 9.17 -11.62 -9.41
N LEU A 113 8.03 -11.72 -10.09
CA LEU A 113 7.11 -12.84 -9.94
C LEU A 113 7.72 -14.14 -10.51
N GLU A 114 8.46 -14.08 -11.63
CA GLU A 114 9.20 -15.22 -12.16
C GLU A 114 10.26 -15.71 -11.16
N SER A 115 10.98 -14.82 -10.50
CA SER A 115 11.94 -15.18 -9.45
C SER A 115 11.27 -15.85 -8.24
N ALA A 116 9.98 -15.53 -8.02
CA ALA A 116 9.14 -16.16 -7.00
C ALA A 116 8.51 -17.49 -7.47
N GLY A 117 8.81 -17.94 -8.69
CA GLY A 117 8.38 -19.22 -9.23
C GLY A 117 7.09 -19.19 -10.04
N TYR A 118 6.59 -18.01 -10.40
CA TYR A 118 5.44 -17.85 -11.28
C TYR A 118 5.86 -17.87 -12.76
N LYS A 119 4.94 -18.23 -13.63
CA LYS A 119 5.16 -18.31 -15.08
C LYS A 119 4.25 -17.36 -15.80
N PHE A 120 4.71 -16.87 -16.94
CA PHE A 120 3.95 -16.01 -17.82
C PHE A 120 3.82 -16.61 -19.23
N THR A 121 2.71 -16.35 -19.88
CA THR A 121 2.49 -16.69 -21.28
C THR A 121 3.27 -15.74 -22.20
N ALA A 122 3.33 -16.06 -23.50
CA ALA A 122 3.96 -15.19 -24.50
C ALA A 122 3.30 -13.79 -24.58
N ASP A 123 2.01 -13.69 -24.23
CA ASP A 123 1.27 -12.42 -24.19
C ASP A 123 1.50 -11.64 -22.87
N GLY A 124 2.36 -12.15 -21.99
CA GLY A 124 2.72 -11.50 -20.73
C GLY A 124 1.67 -11.62 -19.64
N LEU A 125 0.72 -12.55 -19.76
CA LEU A 125 -0.25 -12.85 -18.70
C LEU A 125 0.25 -13.99 -17.82
N LEU A 126 -0.15 -13.97 -16.55
CA LEU A 126 0.15 -15.03 -15.62
C LEU A 126 -0.40 -16.38 -16.13
N ASP A 127 0.48 -17.38 -16.18
CA ASP A 127 0.13 -18.71 -16.66
C ASP A 127 -0.80 -19.42 -15.68
N SER A 128 -1.81 -20.10 -16.22
CA SER A 128 -2.81 -20.82 -15.42
C SER A 128 -2.25 -21.97 -14.58
N SER A 129 -1.03 -22.45 -14.87
CA SER A 129 -0.35 -23.45 -14.04
C SER A 129 0.25 -22.87 -12.75
N THR A 130 0.40 -21.55 -12.68
CA THR A 130 0.90 -20.83 -11.50
C THR A 130 0.02 -19.61 -11.19
N PRO A 131 -1.25 -19.82 -10.83
CA PRO A 131 -2.17 -18.70 -10.62
C PRO A 131 -1.84 -17.94 -9.33
N ILE A 132 -2.09 -16.63 -9.35
CA ILE A 132 -2.11 -15.79 -8.14
C ILE A 132 -3.57 -15.37 -7.92
N ASN A 133 -4.13 -15.81 -6.80
CA ASN A 133 -5.42 -15.37 -6.31
C ASN A 133 -5.20 -14.69 -4.97
N VAL A 134 -5.66 -13.46 -4.83
CA VAL A 134 -5.46 -12.66 -3.62
C VAL A 134 -6.78 -12.04 -3.18
N THR A 135 -7.02 -12.01 -1.88
CA THR A 135 -8.18 -11.34 -1.30
C THR A 135 -7.74 -9.99 -0.71
N TYR A 136 -8.38 -8.93 -1.17
CA TYR A 136 -8.20 -7.58 -0.62
C TYR A 136 -9.33 -7.24 0.33
N LEU A 137 -9.00 -7.07 1.60
CA LEU A 137 -9.95 -6.69 2.65
C LEU A 137 -10.06 -5.17 2.74
N THR A 138 -11.28 -4.65 2.66
CA THR A 138 -11.58 -3.23 2.83
C THR A 138 -12.90 -3.02 3.57
N ASN A 139 -13.14 -1.81 4.09
CA ASN A 139 -14.43 -1.44 4.63
C ASN A 139 -15.38 -0.91 3.54
N ASP A 140 -16.66 -0.78 3.87
CA ASP A 140 -17.78 -0.43 2.99
C ASP A 140 -17.84 1.05 2.55
N GLY A 141 -16.79 1.84 2.82
CA GLY A 141 -16.69 3.21 2.33
C GLY A 141 -16.49 3.27 0.81
N THR A 142 -17.34 4.02 0.10
CA THR A 142 -17.35 4.10 -1.37
C THR A 142 -16.00 4.48 -1.98
N GLY A 143 -15.26 5.41 -1.37
CA GLY A 143 -13.92 5.79 -1.84
C GLY A 143 -12.89 4.66 -1.68
N HIS A 144 -12.98 3.86 -0.62
CA HIS A 144 -12.09 2.72 -0.40
C HIS A 144 -12.38 1.57 -1.36
N ILE A 145 -13.67 1.35 -1.68
CA ILE A 145 -14.07 0.37 -2.68
C ILE A 145 -13.55 0.79 -4.07
N ALA A 146 -13.70 2.05 -4.44
CA ALA A 146 -13.20 2.55 -5.73
C ALA A 146 -11.68 2.43 -5.87
N ILE A 147 -10.91 2.65 -4.79
CA ILE A 147 -9.46 2.39 -4.76
C ILE A 147 -9.18 0.89 -4.96
N ALA A 148 -9.93 0.02 -4.28
CA ALA A 148 -9.78 -1.42 -4.43
C ALA A 148 -10.08 -1.89 -5.87
N GLU A 149 -11.11 -1.34 -6.51
CA GLU A 149 -11.46 -1.62 -7.91
C GLU A 149 -10.35 -1.18 -8.87
N SER A 150 -9.72 -0.02 -8.63
CA SER A 150 -8.56 0.43 -9.41
C SER A 150 -7.39 -0.55 -9.29
N MET A 151 -7.04 -0.95 -8.06
CA MET A 151 -5.98 -1.95 -7.85
C MET A 151 -6.32 -3.31 -8.46
N GLN A 152 -7.58 -3.73 -8.39
CA GLN A 152 -8.06 -4.97 -9.02
C GLN A 152 -7.86 -4.94 -10.55
N GLN A 153 -8.17 -3.81 -11.17
CA GLN A 153 -7.95 -3.62 -12.60
C GLN A 153 -6.46 -3.70 -12.94
N ASP A 154 -5.63 -2.95 -12.22
CA ASP A 154 -4.18 -2.91 -12.43
C ASP A 154 -3.52 -4.30 -12.31
N LEU A 155 -3.88 -5.05 -11.29
CA LEU A 155 -3.38 -6.42 -11.09
C LEU A 155 -3.93 -7.40 -12.14
N GLY A 156 -5.16 -7.17 -12.58
CA GLY A 156 -5.83 -7.96 -13.62
C GLY A 156 -5.15 -7.88 -14.98
N GLU A 157 -4.48 -6.76 -15.30
CA GLU A 157 -3.76 -6.57 -16.56
C GLU A 157 -2.61 -7.57 -16.77
N VAL A 158 -2.05 -8.10 -15.71
CA VAL A 158 -1.04 -9.16 -15.74
C VAL A 158 -1.60 -10.54 -15.38
N GLY A 159 -2.90 -10.67 -15.21
CA GLY A 159 -3.58 -11.95 -14.92
C GLY A 159 -3.65 -12.32 -13.43
N ILE A 160 -3.29 -11.44 -12.51
CA ILE A 160 -3.50 -11.65 -11.07
C ILE A 160 -4.99 -11.45 -10.76
N LYS A 161 -5.59 -12.41 -10.06
CA LYS A 161 -7.00 -12.35 -9.66
C LYS A 161 -7.12 -11.82 -8.24
N MET A 162 -7.61 -10.60 -8.11
CA MET A 162 -7.92 -9.99 -6.83
C MET A 162 -9.43 -10.04 -6.56
N THR A 163 -9.82 -10.58 -5.42
CA THR A 163 -11.19 -10.53 -4.91
C THR A 163 -11.27 -9.42 -3.86
N ILE A 164 -12.26 -8.54 -3.98
CA ILE A 164 -12.50 -7.47 -3.01
C ILE A 164 -13.47 -8.02 -1.96
N ASP A 165 -13.01 -8.10 -0.72
CA ASP A 165 -13.81 -8.47 0.45
C ASP A 165 -14.17 -7.20 1.22
N THR A 166 -15.43 -6.77 1.08
CA THR A 166 -15.95 -5.56 1.70
C THR A 166 -16.69 -5.90 2.97
N ARG A 167 -16.32 -5.24 4.08
CA ARG A 167 -16.91 -5.44 5.41
C ARG A 167 -17.44 -4.15 6.01
N GLU A 168 -18.42 -4.26 6.89
CA GLU A 168 -18.79 -3.17 7.79
C GLU A 168 -17.60 -2.82 8.68
N TRP A 169 -17.48 -1.55 9.09
CA TRP A 169 -16.29 -1.00 9.74
C TRP A 169 -15.77 -1.82 10.93
N ASN A 170 -16.64 -2.21 11.87
CA ASN A 170 -16.19 -2.95 13.06
C ASN A 170 -15.71 -4.37 12.70
N VAL A 171 -16.41 -5.03 11.78
CA VAL A 171 -16.03 -6.36 11.28
C VAL A 171 -14.69 -6.25 10.53
N PHE A 172 -14.52 -5.23 9.70
CA PHE A 172 -13.26 -4.96 9.01
C PHE A 172 -12.09 -4.81 9.99
N LEU A 173 -12.26 -4.05 11.07
CA LEU A 173 -11.23 -3.87 12.09
C LEU A 173 -10.87 -5.19 12.78
N ASP A 174 -11.87 -6.00 13.12
CA ASP A 174 -11.66 -7.30 13.78
C ASP A 174 -10.94 -8.29 12.87
N GLU A 175 -11.39 -8.44 11.62
CA GLU A 175 -10.76 -9.32 10.63
C GLU A 175 -9.30 -8.91 10.38
N ARG A 176 -9.04 -7.61 10.28
CA ARG A 176 -7.71 -7.07 10.10
C ARG A 176 -6.79 -7.36 11.28
N LYS A 177 -7.23 -7.11 12.52
CA LYS A 177 -6.47 -7.42 13.74
C LYS A 177 -6.17 -8.90 13.91
N GLN A 178 -7.08 -9.76 13.47
CA GLN A 178 -6.90 -11.21 13.52
C GLN A 178 -6.03 -11.73 12.37
N GLY A 179 -5.66 -10.89 11.40
CA GLY A 179 -4.86 -11.28 10.24
C GLY A 179 -5.65 -12.12 9.23
N HIS A 180 -6.98 -11.99 9.18
CA HIS A 180 -7.84 -12.71 8.25
C HIS A 180 -7.89 -12.03 6.88
N PHE A 181 -6.74 -11.77 6.28
CA PHE A 181 -6.59 -11.16 4.96
C PHE A 181 -5.26 -11.54 4.33
N ASP A 182 -5.18 -11.45 3.01
CA ASP A 182 -3.91 -11.52 2.29
C ASP A 182 -3.29 -10.12 2.18
N PHE A 183 -4.12 -9.16 1.81
CA PHE A 183 -3.79 -7.80 1.47
C PHE A 183 -4.96 -6.92 1.92
N ALA A 184 -4.74 -5.82 2.60
CA ALA A 184 -5.82 -5.04 3.19
C ALA A 184 -5.61 -3.54 3.08
N ARG A 185 -6.72 -2.82 3.07
CA ARG A 185 -6.72 -1.37 3.28
C ARG A 185 -6.20 -1.06 4.67
N GLU A 186 -5.23 -0.18 4.71
CA GLU A 186 -4.62 0.33 5.93
C GLU A 186 -4.56 1.85 5.92
N GLY A 187 -4.27 2.44 7.05
CA GLY A 187 -4.05 3.86 7.18
C GLY A 187 -4.05 4.29 8.64
N TRP A 188 -3.31 5.34 8.91
CA TRP A 188 -3.25 5.94 10.22
C TRP A 188 -3.31 7.45 10.11
N LEU A 189 -4.20 8.06 10.87
CA LEU A 189 -4.21 9.50 11.15
C LEU A 189 -3.58 9.71 12.52
N ALA A 190 -2.58 10.58 12.59
CA ALA A 190 -1.83 10.77 13.81
C ALA A 190 -2.70 11.29 14.96
N ASP A 191 -2.64 10.63 16.11
CA ASP A 191 -3.27 11.06 17.37
C ASP A 191 -2.50 12.22 18.00
N PHE A 192 -1.18 12.25 17.75
CA PHE A 192 -0.28 13.31 18.17
C PHE A 192 0.89 13.48 17.18
N ASN A 193 1.48 14.66 17.19
CA ASN A 193 2.49 15.04 16.19
C ASN A 193 3.90 14.57 16.61
N ASP A 194 4.13 13.24 16.48
CA ASP A 194 5.43 12.59 16.68
C ASP A 194 5.52 11.35 15.78
N PRO A 195 6.64 11.10 15.09
CA PRO A 195 6.82 9.95 14.19
C PRO A 195 6.54 8.59 14.82
N ILE A 196 6.73 8.43 16.13
CA ILE A 196 6.46 7.15 16.81
C ILE A 196 4.99 6.75 16.68
N ASN A 197 4.07 7.74 16.59
CA ASN A 197 2.65 7.46 16.38
C ASN A 197 2.35 6.76 15.04
N MET A 198 3.21 6.95 14.05
CA MET A 198 3.12 6.33 12.73
C MET A 198 3.94 5.03 12.63
N LEU A 199 4.87 4.80 13.53
CA LEU A 199 5.86 3.73 13.42
C LEU A 199 5.70 2.61 14.46
N GLU A 200 5.05 2.87 15.58
CA GLU A 200 4.91 1.88 16.67
C GLU A 200 4.15 0.62 16.23
N MET A 201 3.22 0.76 15.28
CA MET A 201 2.44 -0.35 14.74
C MET A 201 3.27 -1.41 14.01
N TRP A 202 4.52 -1.11 13.66
CA TRP A 202 5.43 -2.03 12.99
C TRP A 202 6.25 -2.88 13.96
N ALA A 203 6.11 -2.65 15.28
CA ALA A 203 6.73 -3.48 16.28
C ALA A 203 5.91 -4.77 16.51
N THR A 204 6.60 -5.91 16.72
CA THR A 204 5.98 -7.23 16.92
C THR A 204 4.90 -7.22 18.01
N GLU A 205 5.17 -6.54 19.13
CA GLU A 205 4.29 -6.50 20.29
C GLU A 205 3.18 -5.44 20.21
N SER A 206 3.17 -4.60 19.15
CA SER A 206 2.14 -3.58 19.01
C SER A 206 0.76 -4.19 18.81
N GLY A 207 -0.24 -3.67 19.54
CA GLY A 207 -1.65 -4.01 19.33
C GLY A 207 -2.18 -3.59 17.96
N ASN A 208 -1.45 -2.73 17.26
CA ASN A 208 -1.76 -2.23 15.92
C ASN A 208 -0.93 -2.90 14.81
N ASN A 209 -0.17 -3.96 15.13
CA ASN A 209 0.58 -4.76 14.16
C ASN A 209 -0.36 -5.69 13.38
N ASP A 210 -1.21 -5.12 12.56
CA ASP A 210 -2.19 -5.88 11.77
C ASP A 210 -1.52 -6.70 10.65
N CYS A 211 -0.34 -6.26 10.17
CA CYS A 211 0.48 -6.99 9.19
C CYS A 211 1.10 -8.29 9.73
N GLN A 212 1.00 -8.57 11.03
CA GLN A 212 1.51 -9.77 11.71
C GLN A 212 3.05 -9.90 11.70
N PHE A 213 3.79 -8.78 11.65
CA PHE A 213 5.26 -8.83 11.68
C PHE A 213 5.80 -9.49 12.94
N GLY A 214 6.67 -10.50 12.74
CA GLY A 214 7.33 -11.23 13.83
C GLY A 214 6.43 -12.15 14.65
N ARG A 215 5.20 -12.39 14.21
CA ARG A 215 4.23 -13.27 14.89
C ARG A 215 4.12 -14.62 14.23
#